data_becd600b7cdb0a8f4ee3b41b44d7e391
#
_entry.id   becd600b7cdb0a8f4ee3b41b44d7e391
#
_cell.length_a   1.000
_cell.length_b   1.000
_cell.length_c   1.000
_cell.angle_alpha   90.00
_cell.angle_beta   90.00
_cell.angle_gamma   90.00
#
_symmetry.space_group_name_H-M   'P 1'
#
loop_
_entity.id
_entity.type
_entity.pdbx_description
1 polymer ?
#
loop_
_entity_poly.entity_id
_entity_poly.type
_entity_poly.pdbx_seq_one_letter_code
_entity_poly.pdbx_strand_id
1 'polypeptide(L)'
;NNSVQIEVPQGEYTFRVWCDYVEEGSDSDKYYNTSDFSEIILADRENHSGSNDFRDAFRGSVKATVSAIKNEATVQMRRPMGKFKFISTDLEVFVADAVRKMSDKNQAFDKLLQSINFNDYYVVFRYAAFMPCSFNMFTDKPADSWTNMSFRSMMTIGGENLTTMGFDYIFVNGKETTLSIMLEVYDKDGEKISSTNPINVPIVRSKMTVVKGKFLTSMAS
;
A
#
# COMPACT_ATOMS: atom_id res chain seq x y z
N ASN A 1 15.12 -5.31 19.60
CA ASN A 1 16.26 -5.66 18.74
C ASN A 1 16.20 -7.15 18.47
N ASN A 2 16.14 -7.55 17.20
CA ASN A 2 16.25 -8.94 16.83
C ASN A 2 17.71 -9.21 16.45
N SER A 3 18.22 -10.37 16.81
CA SER A 3 19.57 -10.81 16.45
C SER A 3 19.53 -12.16 15.77
N VAL A 4 20.37 -12.33 14.77
CA VAL A 4 20.56 -13.60 14.04
C VAL A 4 22.04 -13.96 14.18
N GLN A 5 22.33 -15.21 14.46
CA GLN A 5 23.68 -15.74 14.50
C GLN A 5 23.91 -16.56 13.23
N ILE A 6 24.99 -16.26 12.52
CA ILE A 6 25.43 -16.98 11.33
C ILE A 6 26.89 -17.33 11.45
N GLU A 7 27.29 -18.42 10.84
CA GLU A 7 28.70 -18.86 10.76
C GLU A 7 29.19 -18.65 9.31
N VAL A 8 30.27 -17.91 9.18
CA VAL A 8 30.93 -17.66 7.89
C VAL A 8 32.45 -17.72 8.06
N PRO A 9 33.23 -18.09 7.04
CA PRO A 9 34.69 -18.04 7.08
C PRO A 9 35.20 -16.62 7.39
N GLN A 10 36.48 -16.51 7.81
CA GLN A 10 37.12 -15.20 7.95
C GLN A 10 37.20 -14.49 6.61
N GLY A 11 36.94 -13.18 6.61
CA GLY A 11 36.97 -12.37 5.39
C GLY A 11 36.19 -11.08 5.50
N GLU A 12 36.12 -10.35 4.40
CA GLU A 12 35.30 -9.14 4.26
C GLU A 12 33.98 -9.48 3.59
N TYR A 13 32.88 -9.03 4.19
CA TYR A 13 31.53 -9.33 3.76
C TYR A 13 30.66 -8.07 3.66
N THR A 14 29.69 -8.12 2.77
CA THR A 14 28.53 -7.22 2.80
C THR A 14 27.32 -8.07 3.13
N PHE A 15 26.82 -7.92 4.34
CA PHE A 15 25.56 -8.55 4.74
C PHE A 15 24.38 -7.71 4.28
N ARG A 16 23.42 -8.34 3.61
CA ARG A 16 22.17 -7.74 3.18
C ARG A 16 21.02 -8.44 3.88
N VAL A 17 20.09 -7.67 4.41
CA VAL A 17 18.98 -8.16 5.21
C VAL A 17 17.69 -7.62 4.66
N TRP A 18 16.72 -8.50 4.48
CA TRP A 18 15.33 -8.19 4.18
C TRP A 18 14.44 -8.68 5.32
N CYS A 19 13.43 -7.90 5.70
CA CYS A 19 12.41 -8.26 6.67
C CYS A 19 11.04 -7.87 6.13
N ASP A 20 10.13 -8.82 6.15
CA ASP A 20 8.72 -8.62 5.84
C ASP A 20 7.84 -9.48 6.75
N TYR A 21 6.54 -9.44 6.52
CA TYR A 21 5.58 -10.23 7.27
C TYR A 21 5.51 -11.65 6.73
N VAL A 22 5.59 -12.59 7.65
CA VAL A 22 5.22 -14.00 7.46
C VAL A 22 4.11 -14.38 8.44
N GLU A 23 3.32 -15.38 8.12
CA GLU A 23 2.29 -15.87 9.04
C GLU A 23 2.95 -16.57 10.24
N GLU A 24 2.29 -16.48 11.40
CA GLU A 24 2.77 -17.12 12.62
C GLU A 24 2.94 -18.63 12.39
N GLY A 25 4.13 -19.13 12.72
CA GLY A 25 4.49 -20.54 12.52
C GLY A 25 4.88 -20.91 11.09
N SER A 26 4.97 -19.95 10.17
CA SER A 26 5.45 -20.14 8.80
C SER A 26 6.81 -19.46 8.61
N ASP A 27 7.64 -20.08 7.77
CA ASP A 27 8.89 -19.50 7.25
C ASP A 27 8.80 -19.17 5.75
N SER A 28 7.60 -19.31 5.19
CA SER A 28 7.35 -19.11 3.76
C SER A 28 7.01 -17.65 3.44
N ASP A 29 7.57 -17.17 2.35
CA ASP A 29 7.23 -15.88 1.75
C ASP A 29 5.72 -15.79 1.47
N LYS A 30 5.11 -14.66 1.82
CA LYS A 30 3.68 -14.41 1.60
C LYS A 30 3.42 -13.30 0.59
N TYR A 31 3.99 -12.14 0.81
CA TYR A 31 3.73 -10.94 -0.02
C TYR A 31 4.86 -10.63 -0.99
N TYR A 32 6.02 -11.20 -0.77
CA TYR A 32 7.23 -11.01 -1.58
C TYR A 32 7.88 -12.36 -1.86
N ASN A 33 8.42 -12.52 -3.05
CA ASN A 33 9.36 -13.59 -3.33
C ASN A 33 10.78 -13.03 -3.10
N THR A 34 11.46 -13.56 -2.11
CA THR A 34 12.79 -13.10 -1.67
C THR A 34 13.92 -14.03 -2.09
N SER A 35 13.66 -14.97 -2.98
CA SER A 35 14.65 -15.96 -3.45
C SER A 35 15.85 -15.35 -4.19
N ASP A 36 15.66 -14.16 -4.78
CA ASP A 36 16.71 -13.39 -5.46
C ASP A 36 16.74 -11.95 -4.96
N PHE A 37 17.81 -11.57 -4.28
CA PHE A 37 18.01 -10.20 -3.79
C PHE A 37 18.31 -9.16 -4.87
N SER A 38 18.57 -9.59 -6.09
CA SER A 38 18.63 -8.66 -7.24
C SER A 38 17.24 -8.28 -7.76
N GLU A 39 16.21 -9.08 -7.40
CA GLU A 39 14.83 -8.87 -7.81
C GLU A 39 13.84 -9.44 -6.78
N ILE A 40 13.74 -8.79 -5.61
CA ILE A 40 12.68 -9.09 -4.66
C ILE A 40 11.37 -8.58 -5.27
N ILE A 41 10.46 -9.51 -5.62
CA ILE A 41 9.24 -9.21 -6.38
C ILE A 41 7.99 -9.45 -5.54
N LEU A 42 6.93 -8.69 -5.81
CA LEU A 42 5.60 -8.95 -5.25
C LEU A 42 5.12 -10.36 -5.61
N ALA A 43 4.63 -11.10 -4.62
CA ALA A 43 4.32 -12.54 -4.78
C ALA A 43 3.13 -12.80 -5.71
N ASP A 44 2.13 -11.92 -5.73
CA ASP A 44 0.89 -12.13 -6.49
C ASP A 44 0.56 -10.92 -7.36
N ARG A 45 0.66 -11.11 -8.67
CA ARG A 45 0.29 -10.09 -9.65
C ARG A 45 -1.21 -10.00 -9.86
N GLU A 46 -1.89 -11.14 -9.89
CA GLU A 46 -3.31 -11.22 -10.26
C GLU A 46 -4.22 -10.74 -9.12
N ASN A 47 -3.80 -11.03 -7.87
CA ASN A 47 -4.54 -10.63 -6.67
C ASN A 47 -3.74 -9.63 -5.82
N HIS A 48 -3.28 -8.55 -6.44
CA HIS A 48 -2.52 -7.52 -5.74
C HIS A 48 -3.26 -7.02 -4.50
N SER A 49 -2.65 -7.16 -3.35
CA SER A 49 -3.24 -6.88 -2.04
C SER A 49 -2.89 -5.46 -1.58
N GLY A 50 -3.62 -4.45 -2.07
CA GLY A 50 -3.57 -3.10 -1.50
C GLY A 50 -4.37 -3.00 -0.21
N SER A 51 -4.33 -1.86 0.46
CA SER A 51 -4.94 -1.60 1.78
C SER A 51 -4.58 -2.64 2.85
N ASN A 52 -3.34 -3.09 2.82
CA ASN A 52 -2.82 -4.15 3.65
C ASN A 52 -1.49 -3.74 4.31
N ASP A 53 -1.52 -3.51 5.63
CA ASP A 53 -0.34 -3.10 6.38
C ASP A 53 0.71 -4.22 6.54
N PHE A 54 0.34 -5.49 6.33
CA PHE A 54 1.29 -6.60 6.32
C PHE A 54 2.23 -6.59 5.09
N ARG A 55 1.98 -5.73 4.12
CA ARG A 55 2.89 -5.50 2.99
C ARG A 55 4.04 -4.54 3.31
N ASP A 56 4.11 -4.01 4.51
CA ASP A 56 5.27 -3.24 4.95
C ASP A 56 6.52 -4.14 4.99
N ALA A 57 7.64 -3.62 4.52
CA ALA A 57 8.90 -4.34 4.50
C ALA A 57 10.08 -3.42 4.79
N PHE A 58 11.18 -4.02 5.21
CA PHE A 58 12.39 -3.31 5.59
C PHE A 58 13.61 -4.00 4.97
N ARG A 59 14.57 -3.22 4.58
CA ARG A 59 15.85 -3.69 4.05
C ARG A 59 17.01 -2.95 4.70
N GLY A 60 18.17 -3.58 4.75
CA GLY A 60 19.39 -2.96 5.21
C GLY A 60 20.65 -3.69 4.72
N SER A 61 21.79 -3.03 4.84
CA SER A 61 23.08 -3.66 4.57
C SER A 61 24.16 -3.11 5.47
N VAL A 62 25.17 -3.93 5.75
CA VAL A 62 26.36 -3.55 6.50
C VAL A 62 27.57 -4.26 5.92
N LYS A 63 28.69 -3.55 5.83
CA LYS A 63 30.00 -4.16 5.57
C LYS A 63 30.66 -4.50 6.89
N ALA A 64 31.22 -5.70 6.98
CA ALA A 64 31.93 -6.15 8.17
C ALA A 64 33.08 -7.08 7.81
N THR A 65 34.16 -6.98 8.55
CA THR A 65 35.29 -7.91 8.51
C THR A 65 35.10 -8.96 9.59
N VAL A 66 35.04 -10.23 9.19
CA VAL A 66 34.93 -11.37 10.10
C VAL A 66 36.31 -11.89 10.41
N SER A 67 36.67 -11.93 11.68
CA SER A 67 37.92 -12.45 12.22
C SER A 67 37.70 -13.77 12.96
N ALA A 68 38.77 -14.38 13.46
CA ALA A 68 38.70 -15.65 14.22
C ALA A 68 37.95 -15.55 15.58
N ILE A 69 37.63 -14.34 16.01
CA ILE A 69 36.91 -14.08 17.27
C ILE A 69 35.45 -13.80 16.92
N LYS A 70 34.53 -14.01 17.86
CA LYS A 70 33.12 -13.62 17.71
C LYS A 70 33.03 -12.15 17.32
N ASN A 71 32.33 -11.88 16.21
CA ASN A 71 32.14 -10.54 15.68
C ASN A 71 30.65 -10.17 15.79
N GLU A 72 30.38 -8.88 15.89
CA GLU A 72 29.03 -8.33 15.90
C GLU A 72 28.93 -7.21 14.84
N ALA A 73 27.86 -7.22 14.08
CA ALA A 73 27.55 -6.16 13.13
C ALA A 73 26.11 -5.73 13.30
N THR A 74 25.85 -4.44 13.25
CA THR A 74 24.49 -3.88 13.36
C THR A 74 24.01 -3.40 11.98
N VAL A 75 22.85 -3.89 11.57
CA VAL A 75 22.20 -3.44 10.33
C VAL A 75 21.06 -2.48 10.67
N GLN A 76 21.09 -1.28 10.12
CA GLN A 76 19.98 -0.35 10.20
C GLN A 76 18.95 -0.68 9.12
N MET A 77 17.76 -1.06 9.55
CA MET A 77 16.66 -1.40 8.66
C MET A 77 15.85 -0.16 8.29
N ARG A 78 15.53 -0.02 7.01
CA ARG A 78 14.73 1.08 6.46
C ARG A 78 13.76 0.56 5.41
N ARG A 79 12.63 1.23 5.24
CA ARG A 79 11.66 0.89 4.20
C ARG A 79 12.24 1.12 2.79
N PRO A 80 12.11 0.16 1.87
CA PRO A 80 12.38 0.38 0.44
C PRO A 80 11.22 1.08 -0.25
N MET A 81 10.13 1.34 0.46
CA MET A 81 8.85 1.83 -0.04
C MET A 81 8.45 3.17 0.55
N GLY A 82 7.59 3.89 -0.18
CA GLY A 82 6.68 4.88 0.36
C GLY A 82 5.25 4.35 0.41
N LYS A 83 4.35 5.08 1.07
CA LYS A 83 2.93 4.76 1.20
C LYS A 83 2.10 5.92 0.66
N PHE A 84 1.03 5.63 -0.07
CA PHE A 84 -0.02 6.61 -0.30
C PHE A 84 -1.30 6.21 0.43
N LYS A 85 -2.12 7.20 0.75
CA LYS A 85 -3.44 7.01 1.35
C LYS A 85 -4.41 8.03 0.78
N PHE A 86 -5.58 7.57 0.33
CA PHE A 86 -6.65 8.43 -0.16
C PHE A 86 -7.74 8.59 0.91
N ILE A 87 -8.15 9.83 1.15
CA ILE A 87 -9.18 10.20 2.11
C ILE A 87 -10.22 11.06 1.40
N SER A 88 -11.46 10.60 1.37
CA SER A 88 -12.59 11.37 0.86
C SER A 88 -13.14 12.33 1.92
N THR A 89 -13.56 13.51 1.48
CA THR A 89 -14.05 14.61 2.33
C THR A 89 -15.53 14.94 2.06
N ASP A 90 -16.24 14.08 1.36
CA ASP A 90 -17.62 14.30 0.89
C ASP A 90 -18.60 13.20 1.37
N LEU A 91 -18.33 12.62 2.54
CA LEU A 91 -19.14 11.58 3.13
C LEU A 91 -20.61 12.04 3.35
N GLU A 92 -20.81 13.28 3.81
CA GLU A 92 -22.16 13.82 4.04
C GLU A 92 -22.97 13.92 2.75
N VAL A 93 -22.35 14.35 1.66
CA VAL A 93 -22.99 14.42 0.34
C VAL A 93 -23.35 13.04 -0.16
N PHE A 94 -22.41 12.09 -0.03
CA PHE A 94 -22.63 10.69 -0.39
C PHE A 94 -23.80 10.07 0.38
N VAL A 95 -23.84 10.26 1.71
CA VAL A 95 -24.93 9.78 2.57
C VAL A 95 -26.27 10.40 2.17
N ALA A 96 -26.30 11.71 1.94
CA ALA A 96 -27.51 12.41 1.50
C ALA A 96 -28.03 11.89 0.15
N ASP A 97 -27.15 11.59 -0.79
CA ASP A 97 -27.53 11.07 -2.11
C ASP A 97 -28.01 9.61 -2.01
N ALA A 98 -27.36 8.78 -1.20
CA ALA A 98 -27.79 7.41 -0.95
C ALA A 98 -29.19 7.35 -0.29
N VAL A 99 -29.46 8.27 0.65
CA VAL A 99 -30.74 8.37 1.34
C VAL A 99 -31.86 8.95 0.46
N ARG A 100 -31.56 9.86 -0.47
CA ARG A 100 -32.56 10.32 -1.45
C ARG A 100 -33.14 9.16 -2.29
N LYS A 101 -32.38 8.11 -2.46
CA LYS A 101 -32.79 6.87 -3.11
C LYS A 101 -33.65 6.00 -2.17
N MET A 102 -33.55 6.22 -0.85
CA MET A 102 -34.39 5.61 0.18
C MET A 102 -35.47 6.60 0.62
N SER A 103 -36.72 6.21 0.76
CA SER A 103 -37.90 7.08 0.83
C SER A 103 -38.12 7.89 2.11
N ASP A 104 -37.15 8.01 3.01
CA ASP A 104 -37.34 8.68 4.33
C ASP A 104 -36.43 9.91 4.50
N LYS A 105 -36.99 11.09 4.26
CA LYS A 105 -36.24 12.35 4.05
C LYS A 105 -36.01 13.20 5.31
N ASN A 106 -36.46 12.81 6.51
CA ASN A 106 -36.45 13.67 7.68
C ASN A 106 -35.67 13.16 8.88
N GLN A 107 -34.65 12.35 8.67
CA GLN A 107 -33.80 11.86 9.75
C GLN A 107 -32.51 12.67 9.91
N ALA A 108 -31.99 12.78 11.15
CA ALA A 108 -30.70 13.37 11.42
C ALA A 108 -29.56 12.60 10.76
N PHE A 109 -28.49 13.30 10.36
CA PHE A 109 -27.35 12.72 9.63
C PHE A 109 -26.81 11.44 10.29
N ASP A 110 -26.65 11.43 11.62
CA ASP A 110 -26.14 10.26 12.35
C ASP A 110 -27.02 9.02 12.17
N LYS A 111 -28.37 9.20 12.12
CA LYS A 111 -29.30 8.11 11.85
C LYS A 111 -29.24 7.65 10.40
N LEU A 112 -29.07 8.58 9.47
CA LEU A 112 -28.90 8.28 8.05
C LEU A 112 -27.59 7.54 7.80
N LEU A 113 -26.52 7.96 8.45
CA LEU A 113 -25.22 7.28 8.40
C LEU A 113 -25.32 5.83 8.90
N GLN A 114 -26.09 5.60 10.00
CA GLN A 114 -26.34 4.26 10.54
C GLN A 114 -27.20 3.38 9.62
N SER A 115 -28.01 3.96 8.74
CA SER A 115 -28.85 3.21 7.79
C SER A 115 -28.08 2.70 6.56
N ILE A 116 -26.88 3.23 6.30
CA ILE A 116 -26.05 2.83 5.17
C ILE A 116 -25.08 1.73 5.60
N ASN A 117 -25.13 0.60 4.92
CA ASN A 117 -24.15 -0.45 5.08
C ASN A 117 -22.94 -0.17 4.16
N PHE A 118 -21.85 0.34 4.71
CA PHE A 118 -20.66 0.63 3.93
C PHE A 118 -19.97 -0.61 3.34
N ASN A 119 -20.28 -1.81 3.84
CA ASN A 119 -19.83 -3.06 3.23
C ASN A 119 -20.51 -3.37 1.89
N ASP A 120 -21.59 -2.65 1.57
CA ASP A 120 -22.24 -2.71 0.25
C ASP A 120 -21.46 -1.93 -0.83
N TYR A 121 -20.39 -1.25 -0.45
CA TYR A 121 -19.57 -0.44 -1.35
C TYR A 121 -18.11 -0.86 -1.31
N TYR A 122 -17.43 -0.74 -2.45
CA TYR A 122 -16.00 -0.97 -2.52
C TYR A 122 -15.32 0.01 -3.48
N VAL A 123 -14.04 0.19 -3.29
CA VAL A 123 -13.19 1.06 -4.10
C VAL A 123 -12.25 0.20 -4.93
N VAL A 124 -12.13 0.50 -6.20
CA VAL A 124 -11.09 -0.05 -7.08
C VAL A 124 -10.06 1.04 -7.32
N PHE A 125 -8.84 0.80 -6.89
CA PHE A 125 -7.68 1.59 -7.25
C PHE A 125 -7.06 1.04 -8.52
N ARG A 126 -6.81 1.91 -9.51
CA ARG A 126 -6.14 1.54 -10.76
C ARG A 126 -4.87 2.36 -10.94
N TYR A 127 -3.79 1.68 -11.23
CA TYR A 127 -2.55 2.32 -11.65
C TYR A 127 -2.65 2.62 -13.15
N ALA A 128 -2.78 3.90 -13.51
CA ALA A 128 -3.10 4.31 -14.87
C ALA A 128 -1.96 4.03 -15.89
N ALA A 129 -0.73 3.93 -15.42
CA ALA A 129 0.43 3.64 -16.27
C ALA A 129 1.17 2.39 -15.79
N PHE A 130 1.92 2.50 -14.71
CA PHE A 130 2.75 1.42 -14.17
C PHE A 130 2.71 1.40 -12.64
N MET A 131 3.08 0.27 -12.06
CA MET A 131 3.30 0.08 -10.64
C MET A 131 4.63 -0.66 -10.44
N PRO A 132 5.61 -0.09 -9.71
CA PRO A 132 6.83 -0.81 -9.36
C PRO A 132 6.52 -2.10 -8.63
N CYS A 133 7.00 -3.23 -9.15
CA CYS A 133 6.65 -4.55 -8.65
C CYS A 133 7.82 -5.30 -8.01
N SER A 134 9.05 -4.82 -8.18
CA SER A 134 10.23 -5.46 -7.62
C SER A 134 11.28 -4.46 -7.14
N PHE A 135 12.19 -4.96 -6.30
CA PHE A 135 13.25 -4.16 -5.69
C PHE A 135 14.59 -4.89 -5.74
N ASN A 136 15.63 -4.19 -6.16
CA ASN A 136 17.00 -4.72 -6.19
C ASN A 136 17.78 -4.23 -4.96
N MET A 137 18.17 -5.16 -4.10
CA MET A 137 18.92 -4.89 -2.87
C MET A 137 20.35 -4.44 -3.12
N PHE A 138 20.94 -4.74 -4.28
CA PHE A 138 22.31 -4.36 -4.62
C PHE A 138 22.41 -2.93 -5.12
N THR A 139 21.42 -2.48 -5.88
CA THR A 139 21.33 -1.10 -6.40
C THR A 139 20.53 -0.17 -5.52
N ASP A 140 19.77 -0.72 -4.55
CA ASP A 140 18.84 0.01 -3.67
C ASP A 140 17.77 0.78 -4.44
N LYS A 141 17.21 0.15 -5.48
CA LYS A 141 16.22 0.75 -6.39
C LYS A 141 15.17 -0.27 -6.82
N PRO A 142 13.97 0.19 -7.24
CA PRO A 142 13.05 -0.66 -7.98
C PRO A 142 13.74 -1.27 -9.21
N ALA A 143 13.45 -2.53 -9.50
CA ALA A 143 14.04 -3.26 -10.63
C ALA A 143 13.08 -3.33 -11.81
N ASP A 144 11.80 -3.65 -11.57
CA ASP A 144 10.79 -3.82 -12.62
C ASP A 144 9.44 -3.21 -12.20
N SER A 145 8.52 -3.11 -13.16
CA SER A 145 7.17 -2.57 -13.00
C SER A 145 6.16 -3.38 -13.77
N TRP A 146 4.94 -3.50 -13.23
CA TRP A 146 3.79 -4.05 -13.91
C TRP A 146 2.87 -2.96 -14.44
N THR A 147 2.16 -3.26 -15.52
CA THR A 147 1.08 -2.44 -16.09
C THR A 147 -0.28 -3.09 -15.86
N ASN A 148 -1.36 -2.31 -16.03
CA ASN A 148 -2.74 -2.76 -15.84
C ASN A 148 -3.02 -3.30 -14.43
N MET A 149 -2.37 -2.72 -13.43
CA MET A 149 -2.54 -3.13 -12.04
C MET A 149 -3.72 -2.41 -11.39
N SER A 150 -4.42 -3.15 -10.55
CA SER A 150 -5.48 -2.62 -9.71
C SER A 150 -5.62 -3.44 -8.44
N PHE A 151 -6.27 -2.87 -7.43
CA PHE A 151 -6.69 -3.60 -6.23
C PHE A 151 -8.03 -3.09 -5.73
N ARG A 152 -8.74 -3.96 -5.04
CA ARG A 152 -10.00 -3.63 -4.35
C ARG A 152 -9.70 -3.27 -2.90
N SER A 153 -10.37 -2.22 -2.42
CA SER A 153 -10.32 -1.77 -1.04
C SER A 153 -11.72 -1.57 -0.48
N MET A 154 -11.88 -1.84 0.81
CA MET A 154 -13.09 -1.47 1.54
C MET A 154 -12.90 -0.09 2.16
N MET A 155 -13.95 0.71 2.18
CA MET A 155 -13.93 2.03 2.80
C MET A 155 -13.95 1.90 4.32
N THR A 156 -13.24 2.81 5.00
CA THR A 156 -13.28 2.94 6.46
C THR A 156 -13.73 4.35 6.83
N ILE A 157 -14.85 4.44 7.54
CA ILE A 157 -15.39 5.70 8.01
C ILE A 157 -14.52 6.23 9.16
N GLY A 158 -14.02 7.46 8.99
CA GLY A 158 -13.36 8.23 10.03
C GLY A 158 -14.33 9.20 10.72
N GLY A 159 -13.84 10.00 11.67
CA GLY A 159 -14.58 11.14 12.22
C GLY A 159 -14.65 12.31 11.22
N GLU A 160 -15.54 13.28 11.51
CA GLU A 160 -15.56 14.58 10.83
C GLU A 160 -15.69 14.54 9.30
N ASN A 161 -16.68 13.78 8.79
CA ASN A 161 -16.95 13.71 7.33
C ASN A 161 -15.80 13.10 6.49
N LEU A 162 -14.89 12.34 7.11
CA LEU A 162 -13.75 11.74 6.45
C LEU A 162 -13.95 10.25 6.22
N THR A 163 -13.58 9.78 5.03
CA THR A 163 -13.61 8.37 4.68
C THR A 163 -12.26 7.96 4.11
N THR A 164 -11.60 6.99 4.74
CA THR A 164 -10.42 6.37 4.13
C THR A 164 -10.87 5.46 3.00
N MET A 165 -10.44 5.78 1.78
CA MET A 165 -10.77 5.02 0.57
C MET A 165 -9.87 3.80 0.41
N GLY A 166 -8.60 3.92 0.78
CA GLY A 166 -7.59 2.88 0.71
C GLY A 166 -6.17 3.45 0.68
N PHE A 167 -5.21 2.53 0.65
CA PHE A 167 -3.78 2.85 0.63
C PHE A 167 -2.96 1.74 -0.03
N ASP A 168 -1.71 2.03 -0.37
CA ASP A 168 -0.78 0.99 -0.80
C ASP A 168 0.67 1.37 -0.50
N TYR A 169 1.54 0.35 -0.46
CA TYR A 169 2.98 0.45 -0.34
C TYR A 169 3.63 0.27 -1.70
N ILE A 170 4.49 1.20 -2.08
CA ILE A 170 5.10 1.26 -3.41
C ILE A 170 6.62 1.30 -3.28
N PHE A 171 7.31 0.42 -3.98
CA PHE A 171 8.77 0.49 -4.12
C PHE A 171 9.17 1.79 -4.80
N VAL A 172 10.10 2.51 -4.19
CA VAL A 172 10.63 3.76 -4.73
C VAL A 172 12.14 3.79 -4.62
N ASN A 173 12.77 4.54 -5.51
CA ASN A 173 14.21 4.82 -5.40
C ASN A 173 14.48 5.77 -4.21
N GLY A 174 15.73 6.20 -4.01
CA GLY A 174 16.08 7.10 -2.91
C GLY A 174 15.46 8.50 -2.99
N LYS A 175 14.68 8.79 -4.04
CA LYS A 175 13.99 10.05 -4.29
C LYS A 175 12.48 9.81 -4.42
N GLU A 176 11.77 10.82 -4.88
CA GLU A 176 10.36 10.77 -5.21
C GLU A 176 10.12 9.99 -6.51
N THR A 177 9.07 9.18 -6.51
CA THR A 177 8.48 8.58 -7.72
C THR A 177 7.03 9.03 -7.80
N THR A 178 6.59 9.51 -8.95
CA THR A 178 5.19 9.91 -9.18
C THR A 178 4.44 8.77 -9.84
N LEU A 179 3.32 8.35 -9.22
CA LEU A 179 2.38 7.41 -9.81
C LEU A 179 1.09 8.09 -10.19
N SER A 180 0.49 7.61 -11.27
CA SER A 180 -0.82 8.07 -11.73
C SER A 180 -1.88 7.06 -11.28
N ILE A 181 -2.79 7.47 -10.40
CA ILE A 181 -3.75 6.59 -9.72
C ILE A 181 -5.17 7.09 -9.98
N MET A 182 -6.07 6.18 -10.33
CA MET A 182 -7.51 6.43 -10.45
C MET A 182 -8.26 5.66 -9.37
N LEU A 183 -9.37 6.22 -8.90
CA LEU A 183 -10.32 5.56 -8.02
C LEU A 183 -11.65 5.40 -8.73
N GLU A 184 -12.28 4.25 -8.54
CA GLU A 184 -13.65 3.98 -8.92
C GLU A 184 -14.38 3.39 -7.71
N VAL A 185 -15.54 3.92 -7.37
CA VAL A 185 -16.38 3.41 -6.29
C VAL A 185 -17.56 2.67 -6.90
N TYR A 186 -17.84 1.50 -6.38
CA TYR A 186 -18.91 0.61 -6.82
C TYR A 186 -19.82 0.27 -5.66
N ASP A 187 -21.09 0.06 -5.95
CA ASP A 187 -22.04 -0.53 -5.02
C ASP A 187 -21.99 -2.07 -5.03
N LYS A 188 -22.84 -2.71 -4.21
CA LYS A 188 -22.93 -4.17 -4.10
C LYS A 188 -23.39 -4.86 -5.40
N ASP A 189 -24.09 -4.16 -6.25
CA ASP A 189 -24.61 -4.68 -7.52
C ASP A 189 -23.59 -4.49 -8.66
N GLY A 190 -22.44 -3.88 -8.37
CA GLY A 190 -21.36 -3.62 -9.32
C GLY A 190 -21.57 -2.37 -10.17
N GLU A 191 -22.53 -1.51 -9.78
CA GLU A 191 -22.74 -0.23 -10.42
C GLU A 191 -21.69 0.79 -9.97
N LYS A 192 -21.05 1.46 -10.93
CA LYS A 192 -20.08 2.52 -10.66
C LYS A 192 -20.82 3.78 -10.23
N ILE A 193 -20.60 4.21 -8.98
CA ILE A 193 -21.22 5.39 -8.40
C ILE A 193 -20.36 6.64 -8.40
N SER A 194 -19.04 6.47 -8.45
CA SER A 194 -18.10 7.58 -8.62
C SER A 194 -16.81 7.13 -9.28
N SER A 195 -16.09 8.07 -9.87
CA SER A 195 -14.78 7.83 -10.46
C SER A 195 -13.95 9.11 -10.52
N THR A 196 -12.62 8.97 -10.60
CA THR A 196 -11.69 10.09 -10.79
C THR A 196 -10.97 9.99 -12.12
N ASN A 197 -10.54 11.11 -12.64
CA ASN A 197 -9.45 11.14 -13.62
C ASN A 197 -8.15 10.69 -12.94
N PRO A 198 -7.09 10.35 -13.71
CA PRO A 198 -5.79 10.01 -13.13
C PRO A 198 -5.24 11.14 -12.26
N ILE A 199 -4.87 10.80 -11.04
CA ILE A 199 -4.30 11.72 -10.05
C ILE A 199 -2.82 11.38 -9.90
N ASN A 200 -1.95 12.36 -10.12
CA ASN A 200 -0.52 12.21 -9.93
C ASN A 200 -0.17 12.29 -8.45
N VAL A 201 0.37 11.21 -7.91
CA VAL A 201 0.69 11.05 -6.49
C VAL A 201 2.20 10.89 -6.32
N PRO A 202 2.87 11.85 -5.66
CA PRO A 202 4.28 11.71 -5.33
C PRO A 202 4.47 10.70 -4.20
N ILE A 203 5.28 9.68 -4.42
CA ILE A 203 5.60 8.66 -3.43
C ILE A 203 7.05 8.85 -3.00
N VAL A 204 7.27 9.04 -1.72
CA VAL A 204 8.58 9.27 -1.12
C VAL A 204 8.91 8.14 -0.15
N ARG A 205 10.13 7.60 -0.24
CA ARG A 205 10.62 6.51 0.61
C ARG A 205 10.43 6.84 2.10
N SER A 206 9.90 5.88 2.85
CA SER A 206 9.63 5.96 4.28
C SER A 206 8.64 7.07 4.70
N LYS A 207 7.89 7.61 3.75
CA LYS A 207 6.85 8.62 4.00
C LYS A 207 5.50 8.14 3.50
N MET A 208 4.44 8.76 4.05
CA MET A 208 3.07 8.58 3.59
C MET A 208 2.58 9.86 2.92
N THR A 209 2.19 9.75 1.65
CA THR A 209 1.49 10.82 0.93
C THR A 209 0.00 10.66 1.15
N VAL A 210 -0.65 11.65 1.76
CA VAL A 210 -2.10 11.68 1.95
C VAL A 210 -2.73 12.54 0.87
N VAL A 211 -3.63 11.95 0.09
CA VAL A 211 -4.41 12.62 -0.95
C VAL A 211 -5.83 12.81 -0.44
N LYS A 212 -6.27 14.05 -0.30
CA LYS A 212 -7.64 14.39 0.12
C LYS A 212 -8.43 14.97 -1.04
N GLY A 213 -9.70 14.57 -1.17
CA GLY A 213 -10.58 15.05 -2.23
C GLY A 213 -12.00 14.53 -2.08
N LYS A 214 -12.84 14.86 -3.05
CA LYS A 214 -14.23 14.38 -3.13
C LYS A 214 -14.25 13.12 -3.99
N PHE A 215 -14.03 11.96 -3.39
CA PHE A 215 -13.89 10.70 -4.12
C PHE A 215 -15.16 9.84 -4.11
N LEU A 216 -16.16 10.17 -3.27
CA LEU A 216 -17.40 9.41 -3.16
C LEU A 216 -18.48 9.90 -4.14
N THR A 217 -18.44 11.16 -4.55
CA THR A 217 -19.50 11.80 -5.34
C THR A 217 -19.03 12.39 -6.67
N SER A 218 -17.75 12.33 -6.96
CA SER A 218 -17.20 12.81 -8.24
C SER A 218 -17.40 11.78 -9.36
N MET A 219 -17.63 12.29 -10.58
CA MET A 219 -17.59 11.47 -11.80
C MET A 219 -16.52 12.06 -12.71
N ALA A 220 -15.62 11.21 -13.19
CA ALA A 220 -14.66 11.59 -14.23
C ALA A 220 -15.41 11.96 -15.51
N SER A 221 -15.01 13.05 -16.13
CA SER A 221 -15.55 13.54 -17.41
C SER A 221 -14.84 12.85 -18.57
#